data_fe3800756d695a1590f2ce508e6f2261
#
_entry.id   fe3800756d695a1590f2ce508e6f2261
#
_cell.length_a   1.000
_cell.length_b   1.000
_cell.length_c   1.000
_cell.angle_alpha   90.00
_cell.angle_beta   90.00
_cell.angle_gamma   90.00
#
_symmetry.space_group_name_H-M   'P 1'
#
loop_
_entity.id
_entity.type
_entity.pdbx_description
1 polymer ?
#
loop_
_entity_poly.entity_id
_entity_poly.type
_entity_poly.pdbx_seq_one_letter_code
_entity_poly.pdbx_strand_id
1 'polypeptide(L)'
;TLLTDIKTCAFNDENIVININKSSLHNEFLKQRISLIPLYINPDEYKYLLFELKVKCDDEDIKNITVDMFNIYTVNADTKHRLNVQEKMDYIPDEDNIKEKLKKVDTTFYDMDSPLSDTEKKKIFRPVEFKNMISYFLLTELKNLNSDEEFEEIELYCIPDISSGRYHARYNNLSTVVYSFKHNDKLFASVLDDKIKINKIKNVDEYSKSLFLSEGERYYYRDNNNEPYWYNFKLQSHHYHD
;
A
#
# COMPACT_ATOMS: atom_id res chain seq x y z
N THR A 1 15.52 -8.32 -0.13
CA THR A 1 14.59 -9.15 -0.95
C THR A 1 13.14 -9.04 -0.48
N LEU A 2 12.78 -9.43 0.77
CA LEU A 2 11.38 -9.34 1.24
C LEU A 2 10.79 -7.94 1.21
N LEU A 3 11.57 -6.90 1.52
CA LEU A 3 11.12 -5.50 1.50
C LEU A 3 11.07 -4.90 0.09
N THR A 4 11.88 -5.39 -0.84
CA THR A 4 12.17 -4.67 -2.08
C THR A 4 11.75 -5.38 -3.35
N ASP A 5 11.58 -6.71 -3.34
CA ASP A 5 11.44 -7.50 -4.56
C ASP A 5 10.02 -8.05 -4.78
N ILE A 6 9.14 -7.90 -3.77
CA ILE A 6 7.74 -8.29 -3.89
C ILE A 6 7.02 -7.24 -4.74
N LYS A 7 6.34 -7.70 -5.79
CA LYS A 7 5.56 -6.83 -6.68
C LYS A 7 4.20 -6.53 -6.06
N THR A 8 3.82 -5.26 -6.08
CA THR A 8 2.50 -4.78 -5.62
C THR A 8 1.93 -3.76 -6.58
N CYS A 9 0.61 -3.57 -6.50
CA CYS A 9 -0.09 -2.58 -7.30
C CYS A 9 -0.13 -1.25 -6.55
N ALA A 10 0.12 -0.16 -7.28
CA ALA A 10 -0.05 1.21 -6.80
C ALA A 10 -0.37 2.13 -7.97
N PHE A 11 -0.83 3.35 -7.70
CA PHE A 11 -0.92 4.37 -8.74
C PHE A 11 0.45 4.99 -8.98
N ASN A 12 0.88 5.02 -10.24
CA ASN A 12 2.05 5.79 -10.66
C ASN A 12 1.62 7.20 -11.06
N ASP A 13 2.41 8.21 -10.70
CA ASP A 13 2.12 9.63 -11.02
C ASP A 13 1.94 9.85 -12.52
N GLU A 14 2.68 9.10 -13.35
CA GLU A 14 2.60 9.16 -14.81
C GLU A 14 1.26 8.61 -15.34
N ASN A 15 0.61 7.70 -14.62
CA ASN A 15 -0.65 7.08 -14.99
C ASN A 15 -1.87 7.79 -14.36
N ILE A 16 -1.68 8.97 -13.77
CA ILE A 16 -2.73 9.82 -13.23
C ILE A 16 -2.94 11.00 -14.18
N VAL A 17 -4.10 11.02 -14.83
CA VAL A 17 -4.50 12.10 -15.76
C VAL A 17 -5.54 12.97 -15.06
N ILE A 18 -5.22 14.23 -14.84
CA ILE A 18 -6.12 15.21 -14.24
C ILE A 18 -6.69 16.10 -15.36
N ASN A 19 -7.99 16.00 -15.61
CA ASN A 19 -8.69 16.81 -16.58
C ASN A 19 -9.09 18.16 -15.99
N ILE A 20 -9.66 18.13 -14.78
CA ILE A 20 -10.12 19.31 -14.05
C ILE A 20 -9.64 19.22 -12.61
N ASN A 21 -9.04 20.28 -12.11
CA ASN A 21 -8.72 20.45 -10.70
C ASN A 21 -8.94 21.92 -10.31
N LYS A 22 -10.05 22.19 -9.66
CA LYS A 22 -10.37 23.50 -9.05
C LYS A 22 -10.24 23.47 -7.52
N SER A 23 -9.60 22.42 -6.95
CA SER A 23 -9.34 22.34 -5.52
C SER A 23 -8.18 23.23 -5.10
N SER A 24 -8.03 23.43 -3.80
CA SER A 24 -6.91 24.16 -3.22
C SER A 24 -5.55 23.48 -3.38
N LEU A 25 -5.52 22.18 -3.73
CA LEU A 25 -4.29 21.40 -3.94
C LEU A 25 -3.81 21.52 -5.39
N HIS A 26 -2.52 21.81 -5.55
CA HIS A 26 -1.85 21.75 -6.86
C HIS A 26 -1.84 20.32 -7.41
N ASN A 27 -1.86 20.16 -8.74
CA ASN A 27 -1.94 18.86 -9.41
C ASN A 27 -0.86 17.87 -8.97
N GLU A 28 0.36 18.33 -8.74
CA GLU A 28 1.48 17.47 -8.31
C GLU A 28 1.25 16.90 -6.90
N PHE A 29 0.77 17.72 -5.97
CA PHE A 29 0.43 17.26 -4.63
C PHE A 29 -0.75 16.29 -4.63
N LEU A 30 -1.77 16.57 -5.48
CA LEU A 30 -2.91 15.68 -5.64
C LEU A 30 -2.47 14.32 -6.20
N LYS A 31 -1.64 14.31 -7.24
CA LYS A 31 -1.03 13.07 -7.79
C LYS A 31 -0.23 12.32 -6.74
N GLN A 32 0.62 13.01 -5.98
CA GLN A 32 1.39 12.39 -4.91
C GLN A 32 0.49 11.74 -3.87
N ARG A 33 -0.58 12.39 -3.42
CA ARG A 33 -1.53 11.82 -2.46
C ARG A 33 -2.24 10.60 -3.01
N ILE A 34 -2.69 10.64 -4.27
CA ILE A 34 -3.31 9.51 -4.96
C ILE A 34 -2.32 8.35 -5.08
N SER A 35 -1.07 8.62 -5.41
CA SER A 35 -0.05 7.59 -5.58
C SER A 35 0.32 6.84 -4.29
N LEU A 36 0.00 7.42 -3.14
CA LEU A 36 0.24 6.82 -1.82
C LEU A 36 -0.98 6.04 -1.28
N ILE A 37 -2.09 5.98 -2.02
CA ILE A 37 -3.25 5.19 -1.63
C ILE A 37 -2.90 3.70 -1.70
N PRO A 38 -3.08 2.94 -0.62
CA PRO A 38 -2.89 1.50 -0.65
C PRO A 38 -3.99 0.84 -1.49
N LEU A 39 -3.59 0.08 -2.51
CA LEU A 39 -4.49 -0.68 -3.38
C LEU A 39 -4.45 -2.16 -3.04
N TYR A 40 -5.61 -2.74 -2.75
CA TYR A 40 -5.76 -4.17 -2.49
C TYR A 40 -6.27 -4.88 -3.76
N ILE A 41 -5.42 -4.92 -4.78
CA ILE A 41 -5.72 -5.48 -6.10
C ILE A 41 -4.81 -6.68 -6.34
N ASN A 42 -5.39 -7.75 -6.91
CA ASN A 42 -4.59 -8.87 -7.39
C ASN A 42 -3.62 -8.39 -8.49
N PRO A 43 -2.32 -8.68 -8.37
CA PRO A 43 -1.32 -8.32 -9.38
C PRO A 43 -1.64 -8.77 -10.82
N ASP A 44 -2.47 -9.80 -10.99
CA ASP A 44 -2.87 -10.27 -12.32
C ASP A 44 -4.05 -9.49 -12.94
N GLU A 45 -4.76 -8.70 -12.13
CA GLU A 45 -5.99 -8.01 -12.54
C GLU A 45 -5.82 -6.49 -12.70
N TYR A 46 -4.73 -5.90 -12.21
CA TYR A 46 -4.52 -4.45 -12.17
C TYR A 46 -4.69 -3.76 -13.53
N LYS A 47 -4.23 -4.39 -14.60
CA LYS A 47 -4.26 -3.86 -15.97
C LYS A 47 -5.66 -3.75 -16.57
N TYR A 48 -6.65 -4.36 -15.94
CA TYR A 48 -8.03 -4.35 -16.40
C TYR A 48 -8.90 -3.29 -15.71
N LEU A 49 -8.32 -2.47 -14.86
CA LEU A 49 -9.06 -1.51 -14.04
C LEU A 49 -8.75 -0.07 -14.43
N LEU A 50 -9.80 0.74 -14.52
CA LEU A 50 -9.74 2.19 -14.64
C LEU A 50 -10.46 2.80 -13.44
N PHE A 51 -9.83 3.78 -12.82
CA PHE A 51 -10.39 4.54 -11.71
C PHE A 51 -10.71 5.95 -12.18
N GLU A 52 -11.95 6.36 -11.99
CA GLU A 52 -12.44 7.71 -12.29
C GLU A 52 -12.87 8.40 -10.99
N LEU A 53 -12.42 9.62 -10.78
CA LEU A 53 -12.94 10.49 -9.76
C LEU A 53 -13.53 11.73 -10.43
N LYS A 54 -14.86 11.91 -10.32
CA LYS A 54 -15.57 13.04 -10.85
C LYS A 54 -16.55 13.55 -9.81
N VAL A 55 -16.16 14.64 -9.15
CA VAL A 55 -16.93 15.22 -8.02
C VAL A 55 -16.98 16.74 -8.13
N LYS A 56 -18.16 17.29 -7.82
CA LYS A 56 -18.44 18.72 -7.65
C LYS A 56 -18.88 19.00 -6.23
N CYS A 57 -18.60 20.20 -5.75
CA CYS A 57 -19.10 20.73 -4.48
C CYS A 57 -20.21 21.75 -4.75
N ASP A 58 -21.42 21.26 -5.00
CA ASP A 58 -22.61 22.07 -5.33
C ASP A 58 -23.61 22.18 -4.18
N ASP A 59 -23.67 21.18 -3.30
CA ASP A 59 -24.72 21.07 -2.27
C ASP A 59 -24.24 21.37 -0.85
N GLU A 60 -22.93 21.41 -0.59
CA GLU A 60 -22.34 21.57 0.74
C GLU A 60 -21.31 22.70 0.77
N ASP A 61 -21.16 23.39 1.91
CA ASP A 61 -20.14 24.42 2.09
C ASP A 61 -18.72 23.85 1.93
N ILE A 62 -18.49 22.65 2.45
CA ILE A 62 -17.23 21.91 2.35
C ILE A 62 -17.54 20.42 2.11
N LYS A 63 -16.95 19.86 1.06
CA LYS A 63 -17.08 18.44 0.71
C LYS A 63 -15.73 17.74 0.81
N ASN A 64 -15.66 16.75 1.70
CA ASN A 64 -14.49 15.90 1.84
C ASN A 64 -14.42 14.87 0.70
N ILE A 65 -13.36 14.88 -0.08
CA ILE A 65 -13.14 13.95 -1.18
C ILE A 65 -12.32 12.77 -0.69
N THR A 66 -12.93 11.60 -0.66
CA THR A 66 -12.37 10.36 -0.14
C THR A 66 -12.28 9.28 -1.23
N VAL A 67 -11.46 8.26 -1.01
CA VAL A 67 -11.18 7.23 -2.03
C VAL A 67 -12.39 6.35 -2.40
N ASP A 68 -13.40 6.27 -1.56
CA ASP A 68 -14.65 5.55 -1.86
C ASP A 68 -15.51 6.25 -2.94
N MET A 69 -15.23 7.53 -3.21
CA MET A 69 -15.90 8.29 -4.28
C MET A 69 -15.40 7.94 -5.69
N PHE A 70 -14.31 7.16 -5.81
CA PHE A 70 -13.90 6.66 -7.11
C PHE A 70 -14.94 5.72 -7.71
N ASN A 71 -15.25 5.90 -8.98
CA ASN A 71 -15.85 4.87 -9.81
C ASN A 71 -14.74 4.00 -10.40
N ILE A 72 -14.95 2.70 -10.40
CA ILE A 72 -13.97 1.73 -10.89
C ILE A 72 -14.63 0.95 -12.01
N TYR A 73 -14.00 0.95 -13.17
CA TYR A 73 -14.48 0.29 -14.37
C TYR A 73 -13.54 -0.82 -14.79
N THR A 74 -14.10 -1.86 -15.40
CA THR A 74 -13.32 -2.97 -15.97
C THR A 74 -13.21 -2.81 -17.47
N VAL A 75 -12.17 -3.39 -18.07
CA VAL A 75 -12.03 -3.44 -19.53
C VAL A 75 -13.13 -4.29 -20.16
N ASN A 76 -13.59 -3.87 -21.34
CA ASN A 76 -14.51 -4.64 -22.17
C ASN A 76 -13.97 -6.03 -22.50
N ALA A 77 -14.86 -7.02 -22.69
CA ALA A 77 -14.48 -8.40 -22.98
C ALA A 77 -13.55 -8.54 -24.19
N ASP A 78 -13.78 -7.75 -25.24
CA ASP A 78 -12.96 -7.75 -26.46
C ASP A 78 -11.56 -7.23 -26.21
N THR A 79 -11.43 -6.16 -25.41
CA THR A 79 -10.15 -5.57 -25.01
C THR A 79 -9.39 -6.50 -24.08
N LYS A 80 -10.07 -7.15 -23.15
CA LYS A 80 -9.48 -8.16 -22.27
C LYS A 80 -8.88 -9.31 -23.05
N HIS A 81 -9.56 -9.77 -24.08
CA HIS A 81 -9.06 -10.81 -24.97
C HIS A 81 -7.80 -10.35 -25.72
N ARG A 82 -7.78 -9.12 -26.23
CA ARG A 82 -6.60 -8.55 -26.94
C ARG A 82 -5.40 -8.42 -26.02
N LEU A 83 -5.56 -7.91 -24.81
CA LEU A 83 -4.49 -7.78 -23.82
C LEU A 83 -3.88 -9.15 -23.48
N ASN A 84 -4.69 -10.16 -23.28
CA ASN A 84 -4.22 -11.54 -23.02
C ASN A 84 -3.48 -12.16 -24.21
N VAL A 85 -3.82 -11.79 -25.44
CA VAL A 85 -3.11 -12.25 -26.66
C VAL A 85 -1.78 -11.52 -26.79
N GLN A 86 -1.71 -10.23 -26.50
CA GLN A 86 -0.47 -9.45 -26.56
C GLN A 86 0.58 -9.95 -25.57
N GLU A 87 0.21 -10.32 -24.35
CA GLU A 87 1.14 -10.93 -23.38
C GLU A 87 1.77 -12.24 -23.86
N LYS A 88 1.05 -13.01 -24.70
CA LYS A 88 1.58 -14.24 -25.27
C LYS A 88 2.56 -14.02 -26.42
N MET A 89 2.66 -12.78 -26.92
CA MET A 89 3.48 -12.44 -28.08
C MET A 89 4.77 -11.68 -27.74
N ASP A 90 5.14 -11.54 -26.46
CA ASP A 90 6.36 -10.83 -26.00
C ASP A 90 6.58 -9.48 -26.74
N TYR A 91 5.49 -8.72 -26.96
CA TYR A 91 5.57 -7.42 -27.60
C TYR A 91 6.10 -6.41 -26.59
N ILE A 92 7.34 -5.97 -26.77
CA ILE A 92 7.92 -4.80 -26.13
C ILE A 92 7.41 -3.57 -26.88
N PRO A 93 6.48 -2.76 -26.32
CA PRO A 93 6.09 -1.51 -26.97
C PRO A 93 7.27 -0.53 -26.90
N ASP A 94 7.54 0.18 -28.01
CA ASP A 94 8.48 1.30 -28.01
C ASP A 94 8.10 2.30 -26.92
N GLU A 95 9.01 2.59 -25.98
CA GLU A 95 8.79 3.48 -24.82
C GLU A 95 8.34 4.89 -25.24
N ASP A 96 8.73 5.36 -26.41
CA ASP A 96 8.36 6.69 -26.93
C ASP A 96 6.88 6.79 -27.36
N ASN A 97 6.28 5.69 -27.80
CA ASN A 97 4.86 5.63 -28.17
C ASN A 97 3.91 5.59 -26.97
N ILE A 98 4.39 5.13 -25.81
CA ILE A 98 3.59 5.07 -24.57
C ILE A 98 3.42 6.46 -23.97
N LYS A 99 4.46 7.29 -23.99
CA LYS A 99 4.42 8.65 -23.42
C LYS A 99 3.46 9.61 -24.14
N GLU A 100 3.23 9.42 -25.41
CA GLU A 100 2.26 10.24 -26.17
C GLU A 100 0.81 9.76 -26.02
N LYS A 101 0.57 8.46 -25.83
CA LYS A 101 -0.77 7.88 -25.62
C LYS A 101 -1.34 8.15 -24.23
N LEU A 102 -0.50 8.38 -23.22
CA LEU A 102 -0.92 8.64 -21.84
C LEU A 102 -1.44 10.06 -21.58
N LYS A 103 -1.44 10.95 -22.58
CA LYS A 103 -2.01 12.32 -22.44
C LYS A 103 -3.56 12.36 -22.44
N LYS A 104 -4.21 11.26 -22.85
CA LYS A 104 -5.67 11.06 -22.72
C LYS A 104 -5.93 9.60 -22.45
N VAL A 105 -6.61 9.31 -21.36
CA VAL A 105 -7.11 7.95 -21.10
C VAL A 105 -8.17 7.66 -22.17
N ASP A 106 -7.95 6.61 -22.95
CA ASP A 106 -8.94 6.16 -23.92
C ASP A 106 -10.00 5.31 -23.19
N THR A 107 -11.08 5.96 -22.80
CA THR A 107 -12.18 5.34 -22.06
C THR A 107 -12.99 4.34 -22.89
N THR A 108 -12.80 4.29 -24.21
CA THR A 108 -13.53 3.37 -25.10
C THR A 108 -13.19 1.90 -24.86
N PHE A 109 -12.04 1.62 -24.22
CA PHE A 109 -11.62 0.28 -23.86
C PHE A 109 -12.31 -0.27 -22.61
N TYR A 110 -12.99 0.59 -21.84
CA TYR A 110 -13.58 0.25 -20.56
C TYR A 110 -15.12 0.25 -20.65
N ASP A 111 -15.74 -0.57 -19.82
CA ASP A 111 -17.20 -0.59 -19.67
C ASP A 111 -17.65 0.51 -18.73
N MET A 112 -17.83 1.72 -19.29
CA MET A 112 -18.19 2.92 -18.52
C MET A 112 -19.64 2.91 -18.01
N ASP A 113 -20.48 2.01 -18.54
CA ASP A 113 -21.89 1.90 -18.14
C ASP A 113 -22.08 1.03 -16.88
N SER A 114 -21.04 0.25 -16.52
CA SER A 114 -21.14 -0.74 -15.44
C SER A 114 -19.97 -0.59 -14.44
N PRO A 115 -20.01 0.41 -13.54
CA PRO A 115 -19.00 0.55 -12.50
C PRO A 115 -19.08 -0.62 -11.50
N LEU A 116 -17.96 -0.96 -10.90
CA LEU A 116 -17.89 -1.98 -9.84
C LEU A 116 -18.83 -1.63 -8.67
N SER A 117 -19.40 -2.65 -8.06
CA SER A 117 -20.27 -2.50 -6.91
C SER A 117 -19.53 -1.95 -5.69
N ASP A 118 -20.25 -1.33 -4.76
CA ASP A 118 -19.65 -0.80 -3.52
C ASP A 118 -18.98 -1.89 -2.67
N THR A 119 -19.45 -3.13 -2.77
CA THR A 119 -18.82 -4.27 -2.07
C THR A 119 -17.46 -4.63 -2.66
N GLU A 120 -17.29 -4.50 -3.98
CA GLU A 120 -16.01 -4.72 -4.66
C GLU A 120 -15.07 -3.55 -4.45
N LYS A 121 -15.57 -2.31 -4.51
CA LYS A 121 -14.78 -1.11 -4.16
C LYS A 121 -14.20 -1.21 -2.76
N LYS A 122 -14.97 -1.67 -1.76
CA LYS A 122 -14.51 -1.88 -0.38
C LYS A 122 -13.40 -2.93 -0.25
N LYS A 123 -13.32 -3.88 -1.15
CA LYS A 123 -12.20 -4.84 -1.19
C LYS A 123 -10.92 -4.17 -1.69
N ILE A 124 -11.04 -3.27 -2.66
CA ILE A 124 -9.91 -2.54 -3.26
C ILE A 124 -9.44 -1.40 -2.34
N PHE A 125 -10.38 -0.59 -1.85
CA PHE A 125 -10.12 0.49 -0.90
C PHE A 125 -10.63 0.09 0.48
N ARG A 126 -9.81 -0.60 1.24
CA ARG A 126 -10.20 -1.04 2.59
C ARG A 126 -10.34 0.18 3.51
N PRO A 127 -11.51 0.38 4.14
CA PRO A 127 -11.68 1.42 5.12
C PRO A 127 -10.89 1.13 6.39
N VAL A 128 -10.52 2.18 7.10
CA VAL A 128 -9.98 2.06 8.45
C VAL A 128 -11.16 2.03 9.42
N GLU A 129 -11.27 0.92 10.14
CA GLU A 129 -12.29 0.75 11.17
C GLU A 129 -11.69 1.05 12.54
N PHE A 130 -12.24 2.04 13.23
CA PHE A 130 -11.85 2.37 14.60
C PHE A 130 -13.09 2.49 15.48
N LYS A 131 -13.24 1.56 16.43
CA LYS A 131 -14.44 1.42 17.26
C LYS A 131 -15.68 1.25 16.36
N ASN A 132 -16.58 2.26 16.32
CA ASN A 132 -17.81 2.25 15.52
C ASN A 132 -17.74 3.23 14.34
N MET A 133 -16.57 3.76 14.04
CA MET A 133 -16.37 4.68 12.93
C MET A 133 -15.64 3.99 11.78
N ILE A 134 -16.16 4.18 10.57
CA ILE A 134 -15.56 3.75 9.31
C ILE A 134 -15.03 5.01 8.62
N SER A 135 -13.74 5.02 8.27
CA SER A 135 -13.12 6.15 7.60
C SER A 135 -12.35 5.69 6.38
N TYR A 136 -12.47 6.44 5.30
CA TYR A 136 -11.69 6.24 4.09
C TYR A 136 -10.57 7.26 3.99
N PHE A 137 -9.58 6.98 3.14
CA PHE A 137 -8.45 7.88 2.91
C PHE A 137 -8.94 9.20 2.28
N LEU A 138 -8.64 10.33 2.94
CA LEU A 138 -8.98 11.67 2.49
C LEU A 138 -7.98 12.14 1.44
N LEU A 139 -8.45 12.53 0.27
CA LEU A 139 -7.64 13.10 -0.81
C LEU A 139 -7.49 14.62 -0.68
N THR A 140 -8.60 15.30 -0.64
CA THR A 140 -8.68 16.76 -0.53
C THR A 140 -10.06 17.17 -0.05
N GLU A 141 -10.24 18.47 0.13
CA GLU A 141 -11.54 19.09 0.41
C GLU A 141 -11.88 20.00 -0.76
N LEU A 142 -13.14 20.03 -1.15
CA LEU A 142 -13.71 21.00 -2.08
C LEU A 142 -14.61 21.94 -1.31
N LYS A 143 -14.64 23.21 -1.74
CA LYS A 143 -15.45 24.26 -1.15
C LYS A 143 -16.48 24.77 -2.16
N ASN A 144 -17.65 25.11 -1.64
CA ASN A 144 -18.63 25.89 -2.39
C ASN A 144 -18.32 27.36 -2.16
N LEU A 145 -17.97 28.09 -3.20
CA LEU A 145 -17.54 29.49 -3.11
C LEU A 145 -18.72 30.51 -3.05
N ASN A 146 -19.96 30.01 -2.93
CA ASN A 146 -21.19 30.84 -2.81
C ASN A 146 -21.32 32.03 -3.82
N SER A 147 -20.57 32.00 -4.91
CA SER A 147 -20.69 32.93 -6.00
C SER A 147 -21.40 32.24 -7.18
N ASP A 148 -22.33 32.88 -7.75
CA ASP A 148 -23.41 32.43 -8.62
C ASP A 148 -23.06 31.45 -9.77
N GLU A 149 -21.85 30.93 -9.92
CA GLU A 149 -21.50 29.92 -10.96
C GLU A 149 -20.15 29.22 -10.76
N GLU A 150 -19.38 29.45 -9.67
CA GLU A 150 -18.05 28.83 -9.52
C GLU A 150 -18.02 27.75 -8.41
N PHE A 151 -18.22 26.51 -8.81
CA PHE A 151 -18.05 25.35 -7.93
C PHE A 151 -16.63 24.79 -8.03
N GLU A 152 -16.04 24.42 -6.89
CA GLU A 152 -14.86 23.61 -6.93
C GLU A 152 -15.21 22.20 -7.43
N GLU A 153 -14.43 21.70 -8.37
CA GLU A 153 -14.63 20.38 -8.99
C GLU A 153 -13.30 19.70 -9.29
N ILE A 154 -13.33 18.36 -9.26
CA ILE A 154 -12.22 17.51 -9.66
C ILE A 154 -12.73 16.48 -10.64
N GLU A 155 -11.98 16.33 -11.75
CA GLU A 155 -12.15 15.23 -12.70
C GLU A 155 -10.78 14.65 -13.05
N LEU A 156 -10.58 13.39 -12.74
CA LEU A 156 -9.31 12.68 -13.01
C LEU A 156 -9.53 11.19 -13.25
N TYR A 157 -8.56 10.60 -13.92
CA TYR A 157 -8.48 9.18 -14.20
C TYR A 157 -7.16 8.60 -13.72
N CYS A 158 -7.20 7.40 -13.16
CA CYS A 158 -6.01 6.68 -12.70
C CYS A 158 -6.02 5.25 -13.22
N ILE A 159 -4.86 4.78 -13.68
CA ILE A 159 -4.64 3.39 -14.04
C ILE A 159 -3.58 2.85 -13.09
N PRO A 160 -3.85 1.75 -12.36
CA PRO A 160 -2.85 1.15 -11.49
C PRO A 160 -1.70 0.57 -12.29
N ASP A 161 -0.54 0.54 -11.66
CA ASP A 161 0.69 -0.04 -12.18
C ASP A 161 1.23 -1.08 -11.20
N ILE A 162 2.10 -1.96 -11.68
CA ILE A 162 2.74 -2.99 -10.86
C ILE A 162 4.26 -2.80 -10.87
N SER A 163 4.83 -2.68 -9.68
CA SER A 163 6.27 -2.61 -9.52
C SER A 163 6.69 -3.13 -8.14
N SER A 164 7.93 -2.92 -7.76
CA SER A 164 8.49 -3.39 -6.50
C SER A 164 9.04 -2.22 -5.67
N GLY A 165 9.21 -2.45 -4.37
CA GLY A 165 9.77 -1.46 -3.46
C GLY A 165 11.18 -0.98 -3.83
N ARG A 166 11.88 -1.71 -4.69
CA ARG A 166 13.19 -1.30 -5.24
C ARG A 166 13.05 -0.09 -6.17
N TYR A 167 11.94 -0.02 -6.91
CA TYR A 167 11.66 1.09 -7.81
C TYR A 167 11.20 2.33 -7.02
N HIS A 168 10.19 2.16 -6.16
CA HIS A 168 9.65 3.25 -5.34
C HIS A 168 8.97 2.71 -4.08
N ALA A 169 9.04 3.45 -2.98
CA ALA A 169 8.48 3.05 -1.67
C ALA A 169 6.96 2.83 -1.69
N ARG A 170 6.22 3.43 -2.64
CA ARG A 170 4.77 3.20 -2.82
C ARG A 170 4.42 1.74 -3.12
N TYR A 171 5.36 0.97 -3.66
CA TYR A 171 5.22 -0.45 -3.97
C TYR A 171 5.73 -1.37 -2.85
N ASN A 172 6.05 -0.82 -1.68
CA ASN A 172 6.44 -1.65 -0.54
C ASN A 172 5.23 -2.40 0.01
N ASN A 173 5.30 -3.72 -0.05
CA ASN A 173 4.25 -4.58 0.50
C ASN A 173 4.37 -4.75 2.01
N LEU A 174 5.60 -4.77 2.52
CA LEU A 174 5.88 -5.02 3.92
C LEU A 174 6.38 -3.76 4.62
N SER A 175 5.78 -3.43 5.76
CA SER A 175 6.25 -2.33 6.61
C SER A 175 7.37 -2.77 7.53
N THR A 176 7.23 -3.98 8.08
CA THR A 176 8.15 -4.50 9.08
C THR A 176 8.62 -5.88 8.66
N VAL A 177 9.93 -6.01 8.51
CA VAL A 177 10.60 -7.30 8.35
C VAL A 177 11.72 -7.36 9.38
N VAL A 178 11.46 -8.08 10.46
CA VAL A 178 12.43 -8.24 11.56
C VAL A 178 12.67 -9.72 11.77
N TYR A 179 13.92 -10.06 12.01
CA TYR A 179 14.26 -11.38 12.49
C TYR A 179 14.94 -11.28 13.86
N SER A 180 14.77 -12.31 14.66
CA SER A 180 15.46 -12.49 15.93
C SER A 180 15.91 -13.94 16.07
N PHE A 181 16.94 -14.16 16.85
CA PHE A 181 17.33 -15.51 17.20
C PHE A 181 16.37 -16.07 18.27
N LYS A 182 16.06 -17.34 18.19
CA LYS A 182 15.28 -18.00 19.22
C LYS A 182 16.05 -18.01 20.53
N HIS A 183 15.49 -17.41 21.56
CA HIS A 183 16.08 -17.38 22.91
C HIS A 183 16.20 -18.78 23.50
N ASN A 184 17.35 -19.07 24.13
CA ASN A 184 17.63 -20.31 24.81
C ASN A 184 17.51 -20.12 26.33
N ASP A 185 16.31 -20.39 26.85
CA ASP A 185 15.99 -20.22 28.28
C ASP A 185 16.88 -21.03 29.18
N LYS A 186 17.29 -22.23 28.77
CA LYS A 186 18.18 -23.11 29.55
C LYS A 186 19.58 -22.54 29.71
N LEU A 187 20.12 -22.02 28.61
CA LEU A 187 21.44 -21.36 28.62
C LEU A 187 21.38 -20.09 29.47
N PHE A 188 20.33 -19.27 29.29
CA PHE A 188 20.17 -18.07 30.10
C PHE A 188 20.05 -18.37 31.59
N ALA A 189 19.27 -19.38 31.98
CA ALA A 189 19.13 -19.79 33.37
C ALA A 189 20.47 -20.24 33.98
N SER A 190 21.26 -21.04 33.27
CA SER A 190 22.57 -21.47 33.74
C SER A 190 23.52 -20.32 33.96
N VAL A 191 23.57 -19.37 33.04
CA VAL A 191 24.44 -18.17 33.15
C VAL A 191 23.95 -17.25 34.26
N LEU A 192 22.63 -17.12 34.44
CA LEU A 192 22.04 -16.36 35.54
C LEU A 192 22.44 -16.94 36.90
N ASP A 193 22.34 -18.25 37.08
CA ASP A 193 22.75 -18.95 38.30
C ASP A 193 24.23 -18.75 38.62
N ASP A 194 25.09 -18.84 37.63
CA ASP A 194 26.53 -18.62 37.81
C ASP A 194 26.83 -17.14 38.19
N LYS A 195 26.17 -16.17 37.54
CA LYS A 195 26.33 -14.74 37.86
C LYS A 195 25.81 -14.40 39.28
N ILE A 196 24.68 -15.03 39.70
CA ILE A 196 24.14 -14.86 41.06
C ILE A 196 25.15 -15.36 42.10
N LYS A 197 25.74 -16.55 41.89
CA LYS A 197 26.73 -17.14 42.81
C LYS A 197 27.98 -16.28 42.91
N ILE A 198 28.52 -15.84 41.76
CA ILE A 198 29.74 -15.02 41.71
C ILE A 198 29.54 -13.67 42.38
N ASN A 199 28.47 -12.97 42.08
CA ASN A 199 28.21 -11.60 42.52
C ASN A 199 27.43 -11.51 43.83
N LYS A 200 27.02 -12.65 44.43
CA LYS A 200 26.26 -12.73 45.70
C LYS A 200 25.02 -11.84 45.70
N ILE A 201 24.21 -11.96 44.61
CA ILE A 201 23.07 -11.09 44.37
C ILE A 201 21.93 -11.46 45.34
N LYS A 202 21.35 -10.46 46.01
CA LYS A 202 20.28 -10.66 46.99
C LYS A 202 18.87 -10.63 46.33
N ASN A 203 18.70 -9.70 45.36
CA ASN A 203 17.41 -9.58 44.65
C ASN A 203 17.50 -10.23 43.26
N VAL A 204 17.16 -11.51 43.22
CA VAL A 204 17.32 -12.35 42.01
C VAL A 204 16.35 -11.95 40.91
N ASP A 205 15.10 -11.59 41.25
CA ASP A 205 14.05 -11.27 40.26
C ASP A 205 14.36 -9.99 39.51
N GLU A 206 14.77 -8.94 40.18
CA GLU A 206 15.17 -7.68 39.58
C GLU A 206 16.41 -7.81 38.75
N TYR A 207 17.40 -8.53 39.24
CA TYR A 207 18.63 -8.80 38.51
C TYR A 207 18.39 -9.63 37.24
N SER A 208 17.55 -10.67 37.32
CA SER A 208 17.17 -11.48 36.18
C SER A 208 16.51 -10.64 35.07
N LYS A 209 15.57 -9.76 35.42
CA LYS A 209 14.93 -8.84 34.48
C LYS A 209 15.93 -7.88 33.85
N SER A 210 16.80 -7.29 34.67
CA SER A 210 17.86 -6.38 34.19
C SER A 210 18.83 -7.09 33.25
N LEU A 211 19.27 -8.30 33.60
CA LEU A 211 20.15 -9.11 32.78
C LEU A 211 19.50 -9.52 31.44
N PHE A 212 18.21 -9.89 31.46
CA PHE A 212 17.46 -10.20 30.26
C PHE A 212 17.35 -9.01 29.32
N LEU A 213 17.04 -7.81 29.84
CA LEU A 213 16.98 -6.58 29.04
C LEU A 213 18.32 -6.17 28.44
N SER A 214 19.42 -6.40 29.14
CA SER A 214 20.76 -5.97 28.70
C SER A 214 21.48 -6.98 27.81
N GLU A 215 21.33 -8.26 28.09
CA GLU A 215 22.10 -9.32 27.45
C GLU A 215 21.23 -10.47 26.88
N GLY A 216 19.91 -10.46 27.07
CA GLY A 216 19.02 -11.57 26.72
C GLY A 216 19.14 -12.04 25.27
N GLU A 217 19.35 -11.11 24.34
CA GLU A 217 19.54 -11.44 22.93
C GLU A 217 20.81 -12.21 22.60
N ARG A 218 21.77 -12.28 23.54
CA ARG A 218 23.03 -13.06 23.36
C ARG A 218 22.85 -14.54 23.66
N TYR A 219 21.76 -14.94 24.32
CA TYR A 219 21.49 -16.33 24.72
C TYR A 219 20.51 -16.99 23.77
N TYR A 220 21.02 -17.45 22.64
CA TYR A 220 20.22 -18.12 21.59
C TYR A 220 20.74 -19.54 21.32
N TYR A 221 19.92 -20.34 20.61
CA TYR A 221 20.31 -21.67 20.19
C TYR A 221 21.43 -21.63 19.16
N ARG A 222 22.51 -22.36 19.39
CA ARG A 222 23.68 -22.45 18.52
C ARG A 222 23.92 -23.87 18.06
N ASP A 223 24.44 -23.99 16.84
CA ASP A 223 24.91 -25.28 16.29
C ASP A 223 26.31 -25.65 16.79
N ASN A 224 26.88 -26.74 16.24
CA ASN A 224 28.21 -27.22 16.58
C ASN A 224 29.33 -26.24 16.18
N ASN A 225 29.05 -25.31 15.23
CA ASN A 225 29.98 -24.30 14.76
C ASN A 225 29.83 -22.99 15.55
N ASN A 226 28.99 -22.96 16.59
CA ASN A 226 28.65 -21.81 17.39
C ASN A 226 27.84 -20.73 16.64
N GLU A 227 27.16 -21.09 15.54
CA GLU A 227 26.31 -20.22 14.75
C GLU A 227 24.84 -20.39 15.14
N PRO A 228 24.02 -19.31 15.03
CA PRO A 228 22.59 -19.41 15.30
C PRO A 228 21.92 -20.27 14.22
N TYR A 229 21.09 -21.23 14.63
CA TYR A 229 20.37 -22.08 13.69
C TYR A 229 18.85 -21.98 13.77
N TRP A 230 18.31 -21.25 14.74
CA TRP A 230 16.88 -21.06 14.92
C TRP A 230 16.50 -19.58 14.91
N TYR A 231 15.75 -19.17 13.89
CA TYR A 231 15.35 -17.80 13.64
C TYR A 231 13.84 -17.64 13.78
N ASN A 232 13.41 -16.53 14.40
CA ASN A 232 12.04 -16.05 14.39
C ASN A 232 11.96 -14.89 13.42
N PHE A 233 10.97 -14.92 12.51
CA PHE A 233 10.67 -13.81 11.61
C PHE A 233 9.34 -13.17 12.00
N LYS A 234 9.32 -11.85 12.07
CA LYS A 234 8.10 -11.05 12.19
C LYS A 234 7.93 -10.24 10.93
N LEU A 235 6.84 -10.50 10.22
CA LEU A 235 6.47 -9.82 8.98
C LEU A 235 5.14 -9.09 9.20
N GLN A 236 5.03 -7.89 8.67
CA GLN A 236 3.78 -7.13 8.68
C GLN A 236 3.49 -6.62 7.27
N SER A 237 2.41 -7.08 6.67
CA SER A 237 1.98 -6.69 5.35
C SER A 237 1.02 -5.50 5.40
N HIS A 238 1.08 -4.64 4.39
CA HIS A 238 0.17 -3.52 4.17
C HIS A 238 -0.75 -3.72 2.98
N HIS A 239 -0.44 -4.69 2.12
CA HIS A 239 -1.15 -4.91 0.86
C HIS A 239 -1.82 -6.27 0.79
N TYR A 240 -2.27 -6.64 -0.41
CA TYR A 240 -3.11 -7.77 -0.76
C TYR A 240 -2.58 -9.16 -0.33
N HIS A 241 -1.35 -9.32 0.05
CA HIS A 241 -0.81 -10.64 0.43
C HIS A 241 -1.17 -10.97 1.87
N ASP A 242 -2.06 -11.94 2.03
CA ASP A 242 -2.35 -12.62 3.31
C ASP A 242 -1.20 -13.54 3.72
#